data_0debe2c221f20fc5251d14d73e5e3c45
#
_entry.id   0debe2c221f20fc5251d14d73e5e3c45
#
_cell.length_a   1.000
_cell.length_b   1.000
_cell.length_c   1.000
_cell.angle_alpha   90.00
_cell.angle_beta   90.00
_cell.angle_gamma   90.00
#
_symmetry.space_group_name_H-M   'P 1'
#
loop_
_entity.id
_entity.type
_entity.pdbx_description
1 polymer ?
#
loop_
_entity_poly.entity_id
_entity_poly.type
_entity_poly.pdbx_seq_one_letter_code
_entity_poly.pdbx_strand_id
1 'polypeptide(L)'
;EEYCAARVGEARRKDGGDDLLTVLCHSADEDGNRFSDRDIVNHMIFLMMAAHDTSTSTASTMIFNLAGSPEWQERRREESDRLGDGPLDIEALEKLESLELVMNESIRLVTPVQWAMRRTVRDTSLLGHYIPEGTNVIAYPGMSHRLSEIWTDPEVFDPSRFTEPRNEHKRHRYGFTAFGGGAHKCIGMTFGQLEVKTILHRLLRRYRLELPYPGYRPRWDYGGMPIPMDGMRIALRPL
;
A
#
# COMPACT_ATOMS: atom_id res chain seq x y z
N GLU A 1 -22.20 -10.97 0.31
CA GLU A 1 -22.73 -11.11 -1.08
C GLU A 1 -24.11 -10.47 -1.19
N GLU A 2 -25.11 -10.88 -0.40
CA GLU A 2 -26.49 -10.35 -0.42
C GLU A 2 -26.56 -8.82 -0.26
N TYR A 3 -25.76 -8.26 0.65
CA TYR A 3 -25.68 -6.81 0.85
C TYR A 3 -25.21 -6.08 -0.43
N CYS A 4 -24.16 -6.56 -1.06
CA CYS A 4 -23.66 -5.97 -2.31
C CYS A 4 -24.69 -6.08 -3.43
N ALA A 5 -25.36 -7.23 -3.57
CA ALA A 5 -26.38 -7.45 -4.59
C ALA A 5 -27.59 -6.48 -4.44
N ALA A 6 -28.04 -6.26 -3.21
CA ALA A 6 -29.11 -5.28 -2.93
C ALA A 6 -28.70 -3.85 -3.34
N ARG A 7 -27.45 -3.47 -3.06
CA ARG A 7 -26.90 -2.15 -3.40
C ARG A 7 -26.72 -1.94 -4.90
N VAL A 8 -26.35 -2.98 -5.65
CA VAL A 8 -26.26 -2.91 -7.13
C VAL A 8 -27.63 -2.52 -7.71
N GLY A 9 -28.72 -3.15 -7.27
CA GLY A 9 -30.06 -2.84 -7.72
C GLY A 9 -30.48 -1.40 -7.40
N GLU A 10 -30.05 -0.84 -6.27
CA GLU A 10 -30.26 0.58 -5.93
C GLU A 10 -29.44 1.51 -6.80
N ALA A 11 -28.13 1.21 -6.99
CA ALA A 11 -27.22 2.04 -7.76
C ALA A 11 -27.62 2.15 -9.23
N ARG A 12 -28.11 1.04 -9.84
CA ARG A 12 -28.60 1.07 -11.23
C ARG A 12 -29.85 1.95 -11.45
N ARG A 13 -30.62 2.22 -10.38
CA ARG A 13 -31.79 3.11 -10.45
C ARG A 13 -31.46 4.58 -10.24
N LYS A 14 -30.24 4.90 -9.83
CA LYS A 14 -29.80 6.29 -9.67
C LYS A 14 -29.33 6.86 -11.01
N ASP A 15 -29.64 8.12 -11.27
CA ASP A 15 -29.12 8.85 -12.42
C ASP A 15 -27.71 9.39 -12.12
N GLY A 16 -26.73 8.47 -12.14
CA GLY A 16 -25.33 8.82 -11.91
C GLY A 16 -24.94 8.85 -10.42
N GLY A 17 -23.65 9.07 -10.18
CA GLY A 17 -22.98 9.14 -8.87
C GLY A 17 -21.49 9.01 -9.06
N ASP A 18 -20.73 9.48 -8.09
CA ASP A 18 -19.27 9.50 -8.07
C ASP A 18 -18.65 8.38 -7.22
N ASP A 19 -19.48 7.58 -6.55
CA ASP A 19 -19.01 6.40 -5.85
C ASP A 19 -18.72 5.23 -6.81
N LEU A 20 -17.73 4.42 -6.44
CA LEU A 20 -17.23 3.33 -7.29
C LEU A 20 -18.31 2.32 -7.69
N LEU A 21 -19.25 1.99 -6.79
CA LEU A 21 -20.34 1.06 -7.08
C LEU A 21 -21.23 1.61 -8.19
N THR A 22 -21.62 2.89 -8.09
CA THR A 22 -22.44 3.56 -9.09
C THR A 22 -21.69 3.65 -10.43
N VAL A 23 -20.41 4.00 -10.40
CA VAL A 23 -19.56 4.03 -11.61
C VAL A 23 -19.53 2.65 -12.27
N LEU A 24 -19.28 1.57 -11.54
CA LEU A 24 -19.28 0.21 -12.12
C LEU A 24 -20.65 -0.19 -12.70
N CYS A 25 -21.75 0.22 -12.04
CA CYS A 25 -23.10 -0.07 -12.52
C CYS A 25 -23.43 0.60 -13.84
N HIS A 26 -22.82 1.76 -14.15
CA HIS A 26 -23.09 2.53 -15.34
C HIS A 26 -21.98 2.48 -16.40
N SER A 27 -20.81 1.93 -16.08
CA SER A 27 -19.71 1.74 -17.02
C SER A 27 -20.04 0.69 -18.08
N ALA A 28 -19.54 0.96 -19.29
CA ALA A 28 -19.57 0.03 -20.41
C ALA A 28 -18.17 -0.04 -21.03
N ASP A 29 -17.85 -1.17 -21.66
CA ASP A 29 -16.66 -1.33 -22.47
C ASP A 29 -16.77 -0.60 -23.83
N GLU A 30 -15.73 -0.70 -24.66
CA GLU A 30 -15.66 -0.08 -26.00
C GLU A 30 -16.76 -0.58 -26.96
N ASP A 31 -17.26 -1.78 -26.71
CA ASP A 31 -18.34 -2.41 -27.48
C ASP A 31 -19.74 -2.10 -26.90
N GLY A 32 -19.82 -1.31 -25.82
CA GLY A 32 -21.08 -0.95 -25.16
C GLY A 32 -21.60 -2.01 -24.18
N ASN A 33 -20.85 -3.09 -23.89
CA ASN A 33 -21.26 -4.10 -22.93
C ASN A 33 -21.06 -3.60 -21.51
N ARG A 34 -22.07 -3.81 -20.68
CA ARG A 34 -22.01 -3.44 -19.23
C ARG A 34 -21.67 -4.66 -18.38
N PHE A 35 -21.06 -4.40 -17.23
CA PHE A 35 -20.86 -5.43 -16.22
C PHE A 35 -22.19 -6.07 -15.80
N SER A 36 -22.20 -7.39 -15.65
CA SER A 36 -23.33 -8.05 -15.01
C SER A 36 -23.39 -7.71 -13.52
N ASP A 37 -24.56 -7.83 -12.89
CA ASP A 37 -24.72 -7.58 -11.46
C ASP A 37 -23.80 -8.49 -10.65
N ARG A 38 -23.60 -9.73 -11.10
CA ARG A 38 -22.68 -10.69 -10.46
C ARG A 38 -21.24 -10.23 -10.54
N ASP A 39 -20.79 -9.69 -11.67
CA ASP A 39 -19.42 -9.18 -11.82
C ASP A 39 -19.19 -7.97 -10.93
N ILE A 40 -20.17 -7.07 -10.84
CA ILE A 40 -20.09 -5.90 -9.94
C ILE A 40 -19.99 -6.35 -8.48
N VAL A 41 -20.84 -7.30 -8.06
CA VAL A 41 -20.78 -7.88 -6.70
C VAL A 41 -19.40 -8.48 -6.42
N ASN A 42 -18.86 -9.27 -7.35
CA ASN A 42 -17.54 -9.87 -7.23
C ASN A 42 -16.43 -8.82 -7.14
N HIS A 43 -16.49 -7.77 -7.95
CA HIS A 43 -15.55 -6.65 -7.88
C HIS A 43 -15.61 -5.92 -6.54
N MET A 44 -16.80 -5.65 -6.02
CA MET A 44 -16.96 -4.99 -4.73
C MET A 44 -16.42 -5.83 -3.57
N ILE A 45 -16.69 -7.13 -3.56
CA ILE A 45 -16.13 -8.06 -2.56
C ILE A 45 -14.62 -8.10 -2.65
N PHE A 46 -14.07 -8.23 -3.87
CA PHE A 46 -12.63 -8.22 -4.09
C PHE A 46 -11.98 -6.92 -3.61
N LEU A 47 -12.56 -5.77 -3.91
CA LEU A 47 -12.04 -4.46 -3.48
C LEU A 47 -12.03 -4.31 -1.96
N MET A 48 -13.11 -4.74 -1.28
CA MET A 48 -13.17 -4.72 0.19
C MET A 48 -12.06 -5.58 0.81
N MET A 49 -11.81 -6.76 0.26
CA MET A 49 -10.74 -7.66 0.70
C MET A 49 -9.36 -7.05 0.41
N ALA A 50 -9.14 -6.56 -0.81
CA ALA A 50 -7.84 -6.06 -1.24
C ALA A 50 -7.42 -4.78 -0.52
N ALA A 51 -8.36 -3.88 -0.21
CA ALA A 51 -8.08 -2.60 0.44
C ALA A 51 -7.81 -2.74 1.94
N HIS A 52 -8.52 -3.63 2.64
CA HIS A 52 -8.48 -3.71 4.10
C HIS A 52 -7.10 -4.15 4.61
N ASP A 53 -6.64 -5.33 4.23
CA ASP A 53 -5.45 -5.94 4.84
C ASP A 53 -4.16 -5.26 4.39
N THR A 54 -4.10 -4.79 3.15
CA THR A 54 -2.92 -4.07 2.63
C THR A 54 -2.74 -2.71 3.29
N SER A 55 -3.81 -1.93 3.46
CA SER A 55 -3.78 -0.64 4.17
C SER A 55 -3.45 -0.84 5.65
N THR A 56 -4.02 -1.86 6.31
CA THR A 56 -3.75 -2.20 7.71
C THR A 56 -2.29 -2.58 7.91
N SER A 57 -1.74 -3.46 7.07
CA SER A 57 -0.33 -3.86 7.13
C SER A 57 0.61 -2.66 6.92
N THR A 58 0.30 -1.81 5.94
CA THR A 58 1.05 -0.59 5.66
C THR A 58 1.05 0.37 6.84
N ALA A 59 -0.13 0.71 7.36
CA ALA A 59 -0.27 1.62 8.51
C ALA A 59 0.44 1.08 9.75
N SER A 60 0.29 -0.22 10.04
CA SER A 60 0.96 -0.88 11.17
C SER A 60 2.48 -0.80 11.06
N THR A 61 3.03 -1.08 9.88
CA THR A 61 4.47 -1.00 9.65
C THR A 61 4.98 0.43 9.78
N MET A 62 4.24 1.43 9.27
CA MET A 62 4.58 2.84 9.44
C MET A 62 4.57 3.26 10.90
N ILE A 63 3.56 2.86 11.67
CA ILE A 63 3.46 3.13 13.12
C ILE A 63 4.68 2.56 13.85
N PHE A 64 5.06 1.31 13.57
CA PHE A 64 6.23 0.69 14.15
C PHE A 64 7.52 1.45 13.82
N ASN A 65 7.75 1.75 12.54
CA ASN A 65 8.95 2.44 12.10
C ASN A 65 9.04 3.86 12.65
N LEU A 66 7.93 4.59 12.68
CA LEU A 66 7.87 5.92 13.29
C LEU A 66 8.12 5.89 14.80
N ALA A 67 7.58 4.88 15.52
CA ALA A 67 7.84 4.73 16.95
C ALA A 67 9.34 4.51 17.26
N GLY A 68 10.07 3.89 16.33
CA GLY A 68 11.52 3.71 16.42
C GLY A 68 12.36 4.87 15.89
N SER A 69 11.74 5.90 15.30
CA SER A 69 12.42 6.98 14.58
C SER A 69 11.85 8.36 14.97
N PRO A 70 12.20 8.87 16.16
CA PRO A 70 11.67 10.15 16.66
C PRO A 70 11.90 11.34 15.72
N GLU A 71 13.01 11.35 14.99
CA GLU A 71 13.35 12.38 14.01
C GLU A 71 12.33 12.45 12.85
N TRP A 72 11.83 11.30 12.39
CA TRP A 72 10.80 11.26 11.36
C TRP A 72 9.41 11.64 11.89
N GLN A 73 9.12 11.38 13.16
CA GLN A 73 7.91 11.89 13.80
C GLN A 73 7.94 13.42 13.91
N GLU A 74 9.09 14.01 14.28
CA GLU A 74 9.25 15.46 14.42
C GLU A 74 9.16 16.16 13.07
N ARG A 75 9.89 15.68 12.06
CA ARG A 75 9.84 16.21 10.70
C ARG A 75 8.42 16.25 10.15
N ARG A 76 7.67 15.18 10.36
CA ARG A 76 6.26 15.11 9.97
C ARG A 76 5.41 16.12 10.75
N ARG A 77 5.69 16.34 12.03
CA ARG A 77 4.97 17.32 12.87
C ARG A 77 5.15 18.73 12.33
N GLU A 78 6.36 19.11 12.00
CA GLU A 78 6.67 20.39 11.36
C GLU A 78 5.92 20.59 10.04
N GLU A 79 5.78 19.54 9.23
CA GLU A 79 4.97 19.60 8.00
C GLU A 79 3.49 19.84 8.30
N SER A 80 2.95 19.15 9.30
CA SER A 80 1.56 19.32 9.73
C SER A 80 1.26 20.69 10.30
N ASP A 81 2.19 21.24 11.07
CA ASP A 81 2.04 22.58 11.65
C ASP A 81 2.00 23.65 10.57
N ARG A 82 2.77 23.46 9.48
CA ARG A 82 2.71 24.36 8.29
C ARG A 82 1.37 24.27 7.55
N LEU A 83 0.71 23.11 7.56
CA LEU A 83 -0.62 22.96 6.97
C LEU A 83 -1.72 23.62 7.82
N GLY A 84 -1.50 23.76 9.12
CA GLY A 84 -2.48 24.31 10.07
C GLY A 84 -3.67 23.39 10.32
N ASP A 85 -4.76 24.00 10.81
CA ASP A 85 -5.99 23.28 11.23
C ASP A 85 -7.07 23.21 10.13
N GLY A 86 -6.72 23.55 8.89
CA GLY A 86 -7.63 23.50 7.75
C GLY A 86 -8.15 22.08 7.43
N PRO A 87 -9.13 21.98 6.54
CA PRO A 87 -9.61 20.70 6.06
C PRO A 87 -8.49 19.95 5.35
N LEU A 88 -8.40 18.63 5.58
CA LEU A 88 -7.48 17.76 4.86
C LEU A 88 -8.10 17.38 3.52
N ASP A 89 -7.91 18.21 2.52
CA ASP A 89 -8.18 17.86 1.13
C ASP A 89 -6.99 17.11 0.50
N ILE A 90 -7.16 16.70 -0.74
CA ILE A 90 -6.14 15.95 -1.47
C ILE A 90 -4.85 16.77 -1.59
N GLU A 91 -4.95 18.07 -1.88
CA GLU A 91 -3.80 18.95 -2.05
C GLU A 91 -2.99 19.10 -0.73
N ALA A 92 -3.68 19.18 0.41
CA ALA A 92 -3.05 19.19 1.73
C ALA A 92 -2.31 17.87 2.02
N LEU A 93 -2.94 16.73 1.70
CA LEU A 93 -2.34 15.41 1.89
C LEU A 93 -1.12 15.17 0.98
N GLU A 94 -1.12 15.72 -0.22
CA GLU A 94 0.04 15.66 -1.13
C GLU A 94 1.26 16.40 -0.56
N LYS A 95 1.06 17.48 0.20
CA LYS A 95 2.12 18.24 0.87
C LYS A 95 2.77 17.52 2.06
N LEU A 96 2.22 16.39 2.50
CA LEU A 96 2.80 15.54 3.55
C LEU A 96 3.88 14.61 2.96
N GLU A 97 4.99 15.18 2.51
CA GLU A 97 6.08 14.45 1.85
C GLU A 97 6.75 13.45 2.78
N SER A 98 6.97 13.81 4.05
CA SER A 98 7.61 12.90 5.01
C SER A 98 6.81 11.63 5.25
N LEU A 99 5.46 11.70 5.26
CA LEU A 99 4.63 10.50 5.36
C LEU A 99 4.72 9.62 4.12
N GLU A 100 4.88 10.19 2.94
CA GLU A 100 5.08 9.42 1.72
C GLU A 100 6.42 8.68 1.74
N LEU A 101 7.50 9.36 2.14
CA LEU A 101 8.82 8.75 2.28
C LEU A 101 8.83 7.62 3.31
N VAL A 102 8.20 7.85 4.48
CA VAL A 102 8.02 6.84 5.52
C VAL A 102 7.19 5.66 5.02
N MET A 103 6.12 5.91 4.26
CA MET A 103 5.30 4.86 3.66
C MET A 103 6.12 4.00 2.69
N ASN A 104 6.79 4.63 1.74
CA ASN A 104 7.59 3.93 0.73
C ASN A 104 8.65 3.05 1.39
N GLU A 105 9.36 3.56 2.40
CA GLU A 105 10.35 2.79 3.13
C GLU A 105 9.73 1.67 3.97
N SER A 106 8.60 1.93 4.59
CA SER A 106 7.88 0.92 5.37
C SER A 106 7.42 -0.26 4.50
N ILE A 107 6.80 0.01 3.35
CA ILE A 107 6.37 -1.04 2.43
C ILE A 107 7.51 -1.69 1.66
N ARG A 108 8.68 -1.03 1.56
CA ARG A 108 9.90 -1.67 1.07
C ARG A 108 10.36 -2.74 2.04
N LEU A 109 10.45 -2.41 3.32
CA LEU A 109 10.89 -3.32 4.38
C LEU A 109 9.88 -4.43 4.67
N VAL A 110 8.60 -4.10 4.74
CA VAL A 110 7.52 -5.05 4.98
C VAL A 110 6.46 -4.86 3.90
N THR A 111 6.70 -5.49 2.75
CA THR A 111 5.82 -5.39 1.59
C THR A 111 4.51 -6.13 1.87
N PRO A 112 3.33 -5.47 1.81
CA PRO A 112 2.05 -6.14 2.08
C PRO A 112 1.79 -7.33 1.16
N VAL A 113 2.01 -7.18 -0.15
CA VAL A 113 1.92 -8.28 -1.12
C VAL A 113 3.34 -8.71 -1.50
N GLN A 114 3.85 -9.74 -0.82
CA GLN A 114 5.24 -10.15 -0.94
C GLN A 114 5.57 -10.88 -2.24
N TRP A 115 4.59 -11.51 -2.84
CA TRP A 115 4.77 -12.32 -4.04
C TRP A 115 3.58 -12.17 -4.97
N ALA A 116 3.85 -12.21 -6.27
CA ALA A 116 2.85 -12.18 -7.32
C ALA A 116 2.99 -13.42 -8.20
N MET A 117 1.99 -14.30 -8.13
CA MET A 117 1.98 -15.53 -8.92
C MET A 117 1.52 -15.24 -10.35
N ARG A 118 2.17 -15.89 -11.30
CA ARG A 118 1.80 -15.95 -12.72
C ARG A 118 1.83 -17.38 -13.20
N ARG A 119 1.14 -17.65 -14.27
CA ARG A 119 1.20 -18.95 -14.95
C ARG A 119 1.52 -18.72 -16.42
N THR A 120 2.47 -19.49 -16.94
CA THR A 120 2.83 -19.40 -18.35
C THR A 120 1.68 -19.89 -19.22
N VAL A 121 1.31 -19.12 -20.23
CA VAL A 121 0.24 -19.44 -21.20
C VAL A 121 0.78 -20.08 -22.48
N ARG A 122 2.09 -20.24 -22.57
CA ARG A 122 2.84 -20.91 -23.63
C ARG A 122 4.27 -21.16 -23.16
N ASP A 123 4.97 -22.05 -23.85
CA ASP A 123 6.39 -22.26 -23.65
C ASP A 123 7.14 -20.94 -23.76
N THR A 124 8.04 -20.69 -22.85
CA THR A 124 8.84 -19.47 -22.78
C THR A 124 10.24 -19.73 -22.25
N SER A 125 11.05 -18.68 -22.15
CA SER A 125 12.34 -18.76 -21.49
C SER A 125 12.55 -17.58 -20.55
N LEU A 126 13.27 -17.81 -19.45
CA LEU A 126 13.69 -16.78 -18.50
C LEU A 126 15.18 -16.96 -18.22
N LEU A 127 15.99 -15.95 -18.51
CA LEU A 127 17.44 -15.95 -18.35
C LEU A 127 18.12 -17.17 -19.02
N GLY A 128 17.61 -17.59 -20.19
CA GLY A 128 18.13 -18.75 -20.94
C GLY A 128 17.58 -20.11 -20.48
N HIS A 129 16.81 -20.17 -19.41
CA HIS A 129 16.18 -21.41 -18.95
C HIS A 129 14.81 -21.59 -19.62
N TYR A 130 14.57 -22.77 -20.17
CA TYR A 130 13.28 -23.14 -20.74
C TYR A 130 12.25 -23.30 -19.64
N ILE A 131 11.06 -22.72 -19.85
CA ILE A 131 9.92 -22.77 -18.95
C ILE A 131 8.71 -23.28 -19.75
N PRO A 132 8.18 -24.48 -19.45
CA PRO A 132 7.02 -25.02 -20.13
C PRO A 132 5.76 -24.20 -19.93
N GLU A 133 4.81 -24.33 -20.84
CA GLU A 133 3.43 -23.90 -20.65
C GLU A 133 2.84 -24.48 -19.36
N GLY A 134 1.98 -23.71 -18.68
CA GLY A 134 1.32 -24.13 -17.45
C GLY A 134 2.19 -24.05 -16.20
N THR A 135 3.45 -23.59 -16.29
CA THR A 135 4.35 -23.44 -15.14
C THR A 135 3.96 -22.24 -14.29
N ASN A 136 3.88 -22.42 -12.97
CA ASN A 136 3.71 -21.31 -12.04
C ASN A 136 5.04 -20.59 -11.83
N VAL A 137 5.04 -19.28 -12.03
CA VAL A 137 6.18 -18.38 -11.84
C VAL A 137 5.81 -17.36 -10.78
N ILE A 138 6.70 -17.14 -9.82
CA ILE A 138 6.48 -16.18 -8.74
C ILE A 138 7.48 -15.02 -8.89
N ALA A 139 6.94 -13.81 -9.05
CA ALA A 139 7.70 -12.59 -8.82
C ALA A 139 7.67 -12.26 -7.33
N TYR A 140 8.83 -11.96 -6.74
CA TYR A 140 8.96 -11.73 -5.30
C TYR A 140 9.52 -10.32 -5.00
N PRO A 141 8.64 -9.28 -4.96
CA PRO A 141 9.04 -7.91 -4.64
C PRO A 141 9.84 -7.79 -3.34
N GLY A 142 9.43 -8.48 -2.29
CA GLY A 142 10.12 -8.45 -1.00
C GLY A 142 11.60 -8.79 -1.06
N MET A 143 12.01 -9.61 -2.04
CA MET A 143 13.43 -9.90 -2.30
C MET A 143 14.11 -8.76 -3.05
N SER A 144 13.47 -8.24 -4.11
CA SER A 144 14.01 -7.12 -4.90
C SER A 144 14.22 -5.87 -4.04
N HIS A 145 13.38 -5.68 -3.04
CA HIS A 145 13.46 -4.56 -2.09
C HIS A 145 14.65 -4.68 -1.10
N ARG A 146 15.40 -5.79 -1.13
CA ARG A 146 16.55 -6.06 -0.25
C ARG A 146 17.86 -6.30 -0.98
N LEU A 147 17.88 -6.18 -2.30
CA LEU A 147 19.09 -6.35 -3.08
C LEU A 147 20.08 -5.22 -2.79
N SER A 148 21.26 -5.55 -2.31
CA SER A 148 22.32 -4.59 -1.98
C SER A 148 22.85 -3.83 -3.20
N GLU A 149 22.67 -4.38 -4.40
CA GLU A 149 22.98 -3.71 -5.67
C GLU A 149 22.05 -2.52 -5.95
N ILE A 150 20.87 -2.51 -5.34
CA ILE A 150 19.87 -1.45 -5.50
C ILE A 150 19.80 -0.57 -4.25
N TRP A 151 19.81 -1.19 -3.07
CA TRP A 151 19.52 -0.54 -1.80
C TRP A 151 20.74 -0.55 -0.90
N THR A 152 21.21 0.63 -0.50
CA THR A 152 22.28 0.78 0.48
C THR A 152 21.76 0.40 1.86
N ASP A 153 22.47 -0.47 2.60
CA ASP A 153 22.03 -0.97 3.92
C ASP A 153 20.55 -1.38 3.92
N PRO A 154 20.15 -2.40 3.13
CA PRO A 154 18.77 -2.69 2.80
C PRO A 154 17.87 -3.04 3.99
N GLU A 155 18.44 -3.45 5.13
CA GLU A 155 17.68 -3.79 6.34
C GLU A 155 17.46 -2.59 7.28
N VAL A 156 18.10 -1.45 7.00
CA VAL A 156 17.97 -0.23 7.80
C VAL A 156 16.77 0.58 7.30
N PHE A 157 15.93 1.01 8.24
CA PHE A 157 14.85 1.95 7.96
C PHE A 157 15.43 3.35 7.72
N ASP A 158 15.37 3.80 6.50
CA ASP A 158 15.89 5.11 6.08
C ASP A 158 15.06 5.69 4.92
N PRO A 159 13.99 6.43 5.21
CA PRO A 159 13.15 7.05 4.19
C PRO A 159 13.87 8.02 3.24
N SER A 160 15.04 8.57 3.66
CA SER A 160 15.81 9.51 2.83
C SER A 160 16.35 8.88 1.54
N ARG A 161 16.37 7.55 1.44
CA ARG A 161 16.78 6.84 0.23
C ARG A 161 15.89 7.11 -0.99
N PHE A 162 14.67 7.60 -0.78
CA PHE A 162 13.72 7.95 -1.83
C PHE A 162 13.85 9.39 -2.32
N THR A 163 14.72 10.20 -1.69
CA THR A 163 14.96 11.61 -2.04
C THR A 163 16.25 11.80 -2.82
N GLU A 164 16.38 12.98 -3.47
CA GLU A 164 17.66 13.43 -4.05
C GLU A 164 18.74 13.62 -2.97
N PRO A 165 20.01 13.33 -3.26
CA PRO A 165 20.53 12.82 -4.54
C PRO A 165 20.48 11.29 -4.66
N ARG A 166 19.99 10.57 -3.64
CA ARG A 166 20.09 9.11 -3.55
C ARG A 166 19.17 8.40 -4.54
N ASN A 167 17.87 8.71 -4.52
CA ASN A 167 16.83 8.12 -5.39
C ASN A 167 17.04 6.62 -5.64
N GLU A 168 17.31 5.83 -4.60
CA GLU A 168 17.71 4.42 -4.75
C GLU A 168 16.67 3.59 -5.49
N HIS A 169 15.39 3.89 -5.32
CA HIS A 169 14.29 3.26 -6.04
C HIS A 169 14.34 3.43 -7.56
N LYS A 170 15.12 4.41 -8.07
CA LYS A 170 15.32 4.67 -9.50
C LYS A 170 16.55 3.95 -10.08
N ARG A 171 17.42 3.34 -9.25
CA ARG A 171 18.61 2.63 -9.71
C ARG A 171 18.28 1.46 -10.63
N HIS A 172 17.13 0.85 -10.45
CA HIS A 172 16.64 -0.21 -11.32
C HIS A 172 15.13 -0.08 -11.52
N ARG A 173 14.66 -0.31 -12.76
CA ARG A 173 13.23 -0.17 -13.16
C ARG A 173 12.27 -0.95 -12.27
N TYR A 174 12.67 -2.10 -11.77
CA TYR A 174 11.89 -2.99 -10.91
C TYR A 174 12.49 -3.11 -9.50
N GLY A 175 13.31 -2.17 -9.09
CA GLY A 175 13.89 -2.14 -7.75
C GLY A 175 12.83 -1.94 -6.67
N PHE A 176 11.83 -1.11 -6.95
CA PHE A 176 10.71 -0.83 -6.06
C PHE A 176 9.39 -1.13 -6.78
N THR A 177 8.76 -2.23 -6.41
CA THR A 177 7.53 -2.74 -7.03
C THR A 177 6.45 -3.09 -6.00
N ALA A 178 6.41 -2.35 -4.89
CA ALA A 178 5.45 -2.59 -3.80
C ALA A 178 3.97 -2.53 -4.26
N PHE A 179 3.69 -1.73 -5.29
CA PHE A 179 2.37 -1.62 -5.92
C PHE A 179 2.25 -2.42 -7.23
N GLY A 180 3.17 -3.35 -7.48
CA GLY A 180 3.20 -4.11 -8.72
C GLY A 180 3.65 -3.29 -9.93
N GLY A 181 3.33 -3.76 -11.14
CA GLY A 181 3.71 -3.10 -12.38
C GLY A 181 2.97 -3.63 -13.60
N GLY A 182 3.09 -2.89 -14.72
CA GLY A 182 2.41 -3.22 -15.97
C GLY A 182 0.88 -3.19 -15.83
N ALA A 183 0.19 -4.06 -16.55
CA ALA A 183 -1.28 -4.15 -16.54
C ALA A 183 -1.87 -4.53 -15.17
N HIS A 184 -1.05 -5.08 -14.26
CA HIS A 184 -1.47 -5.47 -12.92
C HIS A 184 -0.99 -4.50 -11.83
N LYS A 185 -0.64 -3.27 -12.18
CA LYS A 185 -0.33 -2.24 -11.20
C LYS A 185 -1.55 -1.97 -10.30
N CYS A 186 -1.31 -1.75 -9.01
CA CYS A 186 -2.37 -1.50 -8.03
C CYS A 186 -3.25 -0.32 -8.46
N ILE A 187 -4.54 -0.59 -8.68
CA ILE A 187 -5.53 0.44 -9.02
C ILE A 187 -5.83 1.36 -7.82
N GLY A 188 -5.73 0.82 -6.60
CA GLY A 188 -5.99 1.54 -5.34
C GLY A 188 -4.79 2.32 -4.79
N MET A 189 -3.68 2.42 -5.52
CA MET A 189 -2.44 3.02 -5.02
C MET A 189 -2.66 4.43 -4.44
N THR A 190 -3.24 5.33 -5.22
CA THR A 190 -3.48 6.71 -4.79
C THR A 190 -4.46 6.77 -3.62
N PHE A 191 -5.56 6.02 -3.69
CA PHE A 191 -6.56 5.99 -2.61
C PHE A 191 -5.95 5.47 -1.30
N GLY A 192 -5.26 4.33 -1.33
CA GLY A 192 -4.63 3.75 -0.14
C GLY A 192 -3.54 4.65 0.45
N GLN A 193 -2.77 5.34 -0.38
CA GLN A 193 -1.79 6.32 0.09
C GLN A 193 -2.47 7.49 0.82
N LEU A 194 -3.54 8.06 0.27
CA LEU A 194 -4.28 9.15 0.89
C LEU A 194 -4.96 8.71 2.19
N GLU A 195 -5.57 7.52 2.21
CA GLU A 195 -6.19 6.93 3.40
C GLU A 195 -5.19 6.78 4.54
N VAL A 196 -4.07 6.10 4.29
CA VAL A 196 -3.04 5.86 5.31
C VAL A 196 -2.39 7.17 5.76
N LYS A 197 -2.08 8.09 4.84
CA LYS A 197 -1.58 9.44 5.19
C LYS A 197 -2.55 10.17 6.11
N THR A 198 -3.85 10.12 5.83
CA THR A 198 -4.88 10.77 6.64
C THR A 198 -4.92 10.21 8.07
N ILE A 199 -4.92 8.87 8.20
CA ILE A 199 -4.93 8.18 9.49
C ILE A 199 -3.69 8.58 10.31
N LEU A 200 -2.50 8.45 9.71
CA LEU A 200 -1.23 8.75 10.39
C LEU A 200 -1.09 10.24 10.71
N HIS A 201 -1.53 11.13 9.84
CA HIS A 201 -1.55 12.56 10.10
C HIS A 201 -2.38 12.88 11.34
N ARG A 202 -3.61 12.37 11.43
CA ARG A 202 -4.48 12.62 12.58
C ARG A 202 -3.98 11.99 13.87
N LEU A 203 -3.40 10.79 13.79
CA LEU A 203 -2.80 10.12 14.94
C LEU A 203 -1.62 10.91 15.50
N LEU A 204 -0.69 11.28 14.64
CA LEU A 204 0.57 11.94 15.04
C LEU A 204 0.40 13.41 15.42
N ARG A 205 -0.70 14.05 15.11
CA ARG A 205 -1.05 15.39 15.65
C ARG A 205 -1.48 15.34 17.12
N ARG A 206 -1.88 14.18 17.61
CA ARG A 206 -2.40 14.02 18.98
C ARG A 206 -1.45 13.25 19.88
N TYR A 207 -0.62 12.39 19.29
CA TYR A 207 0.18 11.45 20.05
C TYR A 207 1.60 11.38 19.50
N ARG A 208 2.55 11.15 20.42
CA ARG A 208 3.87 10.63 20.12
C ARG A 208 3.80 9.10 20.21
N LEU A 209 4.40 8.44 19.25
CA LEU A 209 4.53 6.99 19.21
C LEU A 209 5.83 6.58 19.88
N GLU A 210 5.77 5.58 20.76
CA GLU A 210 6.95 5.06 21.45
C GLU A 210 6.96 3.53 21.39
N LEU A 211 8.14 2.96 21.16
CA LEU A 211 8.35 1.52 21.28
C LEU A 211 8.17 1.09 22.73
N PRO A 212 7.69 -0.14 23.00
CA PRO A 212 7.48 -0.64 24.36
C PRO A 212 8.78 -0.73 25.16
N TYR A 213 9.91 -0.95 24.48
CA TYR A 213 11.26 -0.92 25.01
C TYR A 213 12.28 -0.72 23.89
N PRO A 214 13.50 -0.24 24.20
CA PRO A 214 14.56 -0.07 23.20
C PRO A 214 14.89 -1.38 22.49
N GLY A 215 15.00 -1.33 21.18
CA GLY A 215 15.32 -2.51 20.37
C GLY A 215 14.16 -3.46 20.09
N TYR A 216 12.93 -3.11 20.50
CA TYR A 216 11.75 -3.90 20.16
C TYR A 216 11.66 -4.13 18.64
N ARG A 217 11.37 -5.37 18.26
CA ARG A 217 11.10 -5.79 16.88
C ARG A 217 9.86 -6.68 16.89
N PRO A 218 8.79 -6.35 16.17
CA PRO A 218 7.63 -7.22 16.04
C PRO A 218 8.00 -8.50 15.31
N ARG A 219 7.40 -9.59 15.71
CA ARG A 219 7.50 -10.87 15.01
C ARG A 219 6.44 -10.89 13.92
N TRP A 220 6.86 -10.84 12.66
CA TRP A 220 5.95 -10.87 11.53
C TRP A 220 5.61 -12.30 11.12
N ASP A 221 4.34 -12.55 10.83
CA ASP A 221 3.88 -13.70 10.07
C ASP A 221 3.78 -13.30 8.60
N TYR A 222 4.47 -14.04 7.76
CA TYR A 222 4.51 -13.84 6.31
C TYR A 222 3.77 -14.93 5.53
N GLY A 223 2.96 -15.75 6.19
CA GLY A 223 2.17 -16.81 5.56
C GLY A 223 1.08 -16.29 4.61
N GLY A 224 0.72 -15.03 4.78
CA GLY A 224 -0.18 -14.27 3.92
C GLY A 224 0.31 -12.84 3.78
N MET A 225 -0.57 -11.87 4.06
CA MET A 225 -0.12 -10.49 4.26
C MET A 225 0.60 -10.38 5.60
N PRO A 226 1.69 -9.60 5.70
CA PRO A 226 2.45 -9.49 6.93
C PRO A 226 1.59 -8.95 8.07
N ILE A 227 1.50 -9.72 9.15
CA ILE A 227 0.83 -9.32 10.39
C ILE A 227 1.78 -9.49 11.58
N PRO A 228 1.79 -8.56 12.55
CA PRO A 228 2.60 -8.70 13.74
C PRO A 228 1.96 -9.71 14.70
N MET A 229 2.61 -10.85 14.92
CA MET A 229 2.11 -11.97 15.74
C MET A 229 1.95 -11.64 17.22
N ASP A 230 2.67 -10.64 17.71
CA ASP A 230 2.64 -10.18 19.10
C ASP A 230 1.68 -9.01 19.33
N GLY A 231 0.89 -8.66 18.31
CA GLY A 231 -0.07 -7.54 18.33
C GLY A 231 0.58 -6.17 18.32
N MET A 232 1.91 -6.07 18.13
CA MET A 232 2.69 -4.84 17.96
C MET A 232 2.28 -3.72 18.93
N ARG A 233 2.64 -3.89 20.20
CA ARG A 233 2.29 -2.95 21.26
C ARG A 233 3.09 -1.67 21.14
N ILE A 234 2.46 -0.59 20.74
CA ILE A 234 3.04 0.76 20.66
C ILE A 234 2.36 1.66 21.68
N ALA A 235 3.16 2.39 22.45
CA ALA A 235 2.63 3.37 23.39
C ALA A 235 2.25 4.67 22.65
N LEU A 236 1.07 5.20 23.00
CA LEU A 236 0.57 6.49 22.51
C LEU A 236 0.69 7.49 23.67
N ARG A 237 1.59 8.46 23.55
CA ARG A 237 1.75 9.55 24.53
C ARG A 237 1.07 10.79 23.99
N PRO A 238 0.08 11.34 24.72
CA PRO A 238 -0.52 12.63 24.32
C PRO A 238 0.57 13.72 24.18
N LEU A 239 0.39 14.62 23.21
CA LEU A 239 1.25 15.78 22.99
C LEU A 239 0.88 16.94 23.88
#